data_f715c0f037cde11904622dd0a31a5ef3
#
_entry.id   f715c0f037cde11904622dd0a31a5ef3
#
_cell.length_a   1.000
_cell.length_b   1.000
_cell.length_c   1.000
_cell.angle_alpha   90.00
_cell.angle_beta   90.00
_cell.angle_gamma   90.00
#
_symmetry.space_group_name_H-M   'P 1'
#
loop_
_entity.id
_entity.type
_entity.pdbx_description
1 polymer ?
#
loop_
_entity_poly.entity_id
_entity_poly.type
_entity_poly.pdbx_seq_one_letter_code
_entity_poly.pdbx_strand_id
1 'polypeptide(L)'
;RGLDAERPMASVTKVMTALLVLQGGNLGQEIRVPKAAFDYAWKYGGETASLRPGDQLTAQQLLAALLLPSGADAAFTLANAYGPGMTAFIARMNATAVRMGMAHTHFTSPDGLPYPTGTATYSTPSDLLTLGLAAMRYPVFRSIVDLRFYHLPKGHGHHQYWWDNTDGLIGSYSGAMGIKTGYTDAARHCLLFEAARNGRTLIGVVLGSPPTGVAAGSQDAEKMLNWGFQLHPRAPVPG
;
A
#
# COMPACT_ATOMS: atom_id res chain seq x y z
N ARG A 1 4.31 -0.20 21.11
CA ARG A 1 3.84 1.01 21.80
C ARG A 1 3.00 1.84 20.84
N GLY A 2 1.93 2.50 21.34
CA GLY A 2 1.11 3.42 20.55
C GLY A 2 0.25 2.75 19.48
N LEU A 3 -0.34 1.59 19.76
CA LEU A 3 -1.20 0.86 18.83
C LEU A 3 -2.37 1.69 18.32
N ASP A 4 -2.90 2.58 19.15
CA ASP A 4 -4.07 3.41 18.85
C ASP A 4 -3.71 4.90 18.64
N ALA A 5 -2.41 5.20 18.46
CA ALA A 5 -1.98 6.57 18.18
C ALA A 5 -2.22 6.91 16.71
N GLU A 6 -3.08 7.90 16.45
CA GLU A 6 -3.34 8.42 15.11
C GLU A 6 -2.08 9.10 14.54
N ARG A 7 -1.69 8.70 13.34
CA ARG A 7 -0.53 9.24 12.63
C ARG A 7 -0.78 9.30 11.13
N PRO A 8 -0.18 10.27 10.43
CA PRO A 8 -0.13 10.22 8.97
C PRO A 8 0.53 8.92 8.53
N MET A 9 0.01 8.30 7.48
CA MET A 9 0.46 6.98 7.01
C MET A 9 1.04 7.00 5.58
N ALA A 10 1.03 8.16 4.92
CA ALA A 10 1.51 8.32 3.55
C ALA A 10 0.95 7.24 2.61
N SER A 11 1.78 6.69 1.73
CA SER A 11 1.38 5.71 0.71
C SER A 11 0.95 4.33 1.25
N VAL A 12 0.99 4.08 2.56
CA VAL A 12 0.31 2.89 3.12
C VAL A 12 -1.20 2.95 2.84
N THR A 13 -1.76 4.14 2.64
CA THR A 13 -3.11 4.40 2.11
C THR A 13 -3.47 3.56 0.89
N LYS A 14 -2.51 3.32 -0.01
CA LYS A 14 -2.71 2.57 -1.26
C LYS A 14 -3.17 1.12 -1.05
N VAL A 15 -2.99 0.59 0.15
CA VAL A 15 -3.52 -0.74 0.51
C VAL A 15 -5.06 -0.71 0.54
N MET A 16 -5.68 0.37 1.05
CA MET A 16 -7.15 0.53 0.98
C MET A 16 -7.63 0.71 -0.46
N THR A 17 -6.91 1.47 -1.28
CA THR A 17 -7.22 1.60 -2.71
C THR A 17 -7.18 0.25 -3.41
N ALA A 18 -6.12 -0.53 -3.19
CA ALA A 18 -6.00 -1.88 -3.73
C ALA A 18 -7.14 -2.79 -3.24
N LEU A 19 -7.48 -2.75 -1.95
CA LEU A 19 -8.57 -3.55 -1.38
C LEU A 19 -9.91 -3.26 -2.06
N LEU A 20 -10.23 -1.99 -2.31
CA LEU A 20 -11.48 -1.62 -3.00
C LEU A 20 -11.51 -2.07 -4.45
N VAL A 21 -10.38 -2.05 -5.15
CA VAL A 21 -10.25 -2.58 -6.51
C VAL A 21 -10.46 -4.10 -6.51
N LEU A 22 -9.83 -4.82 -5.59
CA LEU A 22 -9.98 -6.27 -5.44
C LEU A 22 -11.43 -6.67 -5.10
N GLN A 23 -12.10 -5.92 -4.25
CA GLN A 23 -13.51 -6.10 -3.91
C GLN A 23 -14.44 -5.80 -5.10
N GLY A 24 -14.06 -4.86 -5.95
CA GLY A 24 -14.80 -4.54 -7.18
C GLY A 24 -14.72 -5.65 -8.23
N GLY A 25 -13.69 -6.50 -8.14
CA GLY A 25 -13.48 -7.60 -9.09
C GLY A 25 -13.08 -7.11 -10.50
N ASN A 26 -13.28 -7.98 -11.50
CA ASN A 26 -12.96 -7.71 -12.90
C ASN A 26 -11.53 -7.17 -13.13
N LEU A 27 -10.53 -7.84 -12.53
CA LEU A 27 -9.14 -7.41 -12.59
C LEU A 27 -8.52 -7.48 -14.00
N GLY A 28 -9.19 -8.17 -14.93
CA GLY A 28 -8.80 -8.23 -16.34
C GLY A 28 -9.36 -7.07 -17.19
N GLN A 29 -10.22 -6.19 -16.64
CA GLN A 29 -10.72 -5.06 -17.40
C GLN A 29 -9.61 -4.10 -17.78
N GLU A 30 -9.59 -3.69 -19.03
CA GLU A 30 -8.67 -2.66 -19.52
C GLU A 30 -9.18 -1.27 -19.12
N ILE A 31 -8.27 -0.49 -18.56
CA ILE A 31 -8.52 0.86 -18.07
C ILE A 31 -7.56 1.80 -18.79
N ARG A 32 -8.11 2.82 -19.43
CA ARG A 32 -7.32 3.85 -20.10
C ARG A 32 -6.76 4.83 -19.07
N VAL A 33 -5.43 5.04 -19.10
CA VAL A 33 -4.76 6.05 -18.27
C VAL A 33 -5.15 7.45 -18.74
N PRO A 34 -5.85 8.24 -17.92
CA PRO A 34 -6.23 9.60 -18.32
C PRO A 34 -5.04 10.56 -18.16
N LYS A 35 -4.98 11.61 -18.98
CA LYS A 35 -3.98 12.69 -18.81
C LYS A 35 -4.02 13.29 -17.40
N ALA A 36 -5.21 13.39 -16.82
CA ALA A 36 -5.40 13.91 -15.47
C ALA A 36 -4.65 13.10 -14.38
N ALA A 37 -4.33 11.84 -14.62
CA ALA A 37 -3.54 11.04 -13.67
C ALA A 37 -2.09 11.55 -13.58
N PHE A 38 -1.50 11.90 -14.71
CA PHE A 38 -0.18 12.53 -14.78
C PHE A 38 -0.21 13.91 -14.11
N ASP A 39 -1.18 14.74 -14.49
CA ASP A 39 -1.33 16.10 -13.94
C ASP A 39 -1.53 16.08 -12.40
N TYR A 40 -2.27 15.09 -11.90
CA TYR A 40 -2.49 14.86 -10.48
C TYR A 40 -1.19 14.52 -9.74
N ALA A 41 -0.47 13.51 -10.21
CA ALA A 41 0.79 13.07 -9.58
C ALA A 41 1.82 14.21 -9.56
N TRP A 42 1.96 14.94 -10.67
CA TRP A 42 2.83 16.10 -10.77
C TRP A 42 2.43 17.21 -9.80
N LYS A 43 1.15 17.58 -9.78
CA LYS A 43 0.62 18.67 -8.95
C LYS A 43 0.88 18.47 -7.46
N TYR A 44 0.77 17.22 -6.98
CA TYR A 44 0.87 16.90 -5.57
C TYR A 44 2.22 16.26 -5.17
N GLY A 45 3.19 16.20 -6.10
CA GLY A 45 4.53 15.69 -5.83
C GLY A 45 4.55 14.19 -5.46
N GLY A 46 3.63 13.42 -6.03
CA GLY A 46 3.54 11.99 -5.74
C GLY A 46 4.55 11.16 -6.52
N GLU A 47 4.99 10.05 -5.93
CA GLU A 47 5.70 9.00 -6.67
C GLU A 47 4.83 8.51 -7.84
N THR A 48 5.44 8.18 -8.96
CA THR A 48 4.71 7.75 -10.16
C THR A 48 5.18 6.38 -10.65
N ALA A 49 4.28 5.65 -11.27
CA ALA A 49 4.60 4.46 -12.05
C ALA A 49 5.01 4.83 -13.50
N SER A 50 5.15 6.12 -13.80
CA SER A 50 5.47 6.67 -15.11
C SER A 50 4.47 6.24 -16.19
N LEU A 51 3.20 6.10 -15.82
CA LEU A 51 2.14 5.72 -16.75
C LEU A 51 1.95 6.80 -17.81
N ARG A 52 1.84 6.37 -19.07
CA ARG A 52 1.64 7.31 -20.18
C ARG A 52 0.16 7.54 -20.44
N PRO A 53 -0.28 8.80 -20.56
CA PRO A 53 -1.64 9.10 -20.94
C PRO A 53 -2.05 8.39 -22.24
N GLY A 54 -3.20 7.74 -22.21
CA GLY A 54 -3.73 7.00 -23.34
C GLY A 54 -3.44 5.51 -23.34
N ASP A 55 -2.46 5.04 -22.58
CA ASP A 55 -2.19 3.60 -22.43
C ASP A 55 -3.39 2.88 -21.80
N GLN A 56 -3.59 1.64 -22.22
CA GLN A 56 -4.62 0.75 -21.71
C GLN A 56 -3.95 -0.37 -20.93
N LEU A 57 -4.22 -0.43 -19.63
CA LEU A 57 -3.69 -1.44 -18.73
C LEU A 57 -4.82 -2.17 -18.01
N THR A 58 -4.66 -3.44 -17.75
CA THR A 58 -5.61 -4.16 -16.91
C THR A 58 -5.60 -3.62 -15.48
N ALA A 59 -6.70 -3.78 -14.77
CA ALA A 59 -6.76 -3.41 -13.35
C ALA A 59 -5.67 -4.11 -12.52
N GLN A 60 -5.32 -5.37 -12.86
CA GLN A 60 -4.24 -6.09 -12.20
C GLN A 60 -2.87 -5.45 -12.48
N GLN A 61 -2.59 -5.01 -13.71
CA GLN A 61 -1.36 -4.29 -14.04
C GLN A 61 -1.28 -2.94 -13.32
N LEU A 62 -2.42 -2.24 -13.23
CA LEU A 62 -2.50 -0.98 -12.47
C LEU A 62 -2.33 -1.21 -10.96
N LEU A 63 -2.74 -2.36 -10.40
CA LEU A 63 -2.43 -2.73 -9.02
C LEU A 63 -0.92 -2.92 -8.81
N ALA A 64 -0.20 -3.51 -9.77
CA ALA A 64 1.26 -3.60 -9.70
C ALA A 64 1.91 -2.21 -9.75
N ALA A 65 1.44 -1.33 -10.65
CA ALA A 65 1.87 0.06 -10.76
C ALA A 65 1.56 0.89 -9.49
N LEU A 66 0.47 0.58 -8.80
CA LEU A 66 0.06 1.20 -7.53
C LEU A 66 0.97 0.79 -6.37
N LEU A 67 1.25 -0.51 -6.25
CA LEU A 67 1.81 -1.11 -5.04
C LEU A 67 3.33 -1.14 -5.04
N LEU A 68 3.97 -1.48 -6.18
CA LEU A 68 5.42 -1.63 -6.25
C LEU A 68 6.15 -0.28 -6.25
N PRO A 69 6.04 0.57 -7.29
CA PRO A 69 6.69 1.87 -7.32
C PRO A 69 5.89 2.94 -6.55
N SER A 70 4.78 2.55 -5.92
CA SER A 70 3.92 3.49 -5.19
C SER A 70 3.23 4.56 -6.06
N GLY A 71 2.85 4.23 -7.32
CA GLY A 71 2.34 5.17 -8.30
C GLY A 71 1.06 5.91 -7.91
N ALA A 72 1.14 7.25 -7.79
CA ALA A 72 -0.02 8.13 -7.57
C ALA A 72 -0.87 8.25 -8.83
N ASP A 73 -0.26 8.18 -10.01
CA ASP A 73 -0.91 8.10 -11.32
C ASP A 73 -1.78 6.83 -11.44
N ALA A 74 -1.28 5.69 -10.96
CA ALA A 74 -2.05 4.44 -10.89
C ALA A 74 -3.19 4.54 -9.88
N ALA A 75 -2.96 5.14 -8.70
CA ALA A 75 -3.99 5.37 -7.69
C ALA A 75 -5.14 6.22 -8.24
N PHE A 76 -4.82 7.33 -8.90
CA PHE A 76 -5.80 8.20 -9.56
C PHE A 76 -6.61 7.43 -10.62
N THR A 77 -5.91 6.69 -11.49
CA THR A 77 -6.54 5.94 -12.58
C THR A 77 -7.52 4.89 -12.03
N LEU A 78 -7.10 4.11 -11.04
CA LEU A 78 -7.94 3.10 -10.39
C LEU A 78 -9.13 3.72 -9.64
N ALA A 79 -8.90 4.81 -8.89
CA ALA A 79 -9.96 5.48 -8.16
C ALA A 79 -11.08 6.00 -9.08
N ASN A 80 -10.72 6.51 -10.25
CA ASN A 80 -11.73 6.96 -11.24
C ASN A 80 -12.44 5.79 -11.93
N ALA A 81 -11.76 4.66 -12.16
CA ALA A 81 -12.35 3.51 -12.82
C ALA A 81 -13.30 2.71 -11.90
N TYR A 82 -12.94 2.59 -10.62
CA TYR A 82 -13.70 1.82 -9.62
C TYR A 82 -14.65 2.66 -8.77
N GLY A 83 -14.70 3.97 -8.98
CA GLY A 83 -15.65 4.89 -8.36
C GLY A 83 -16.26 5.79 -9.43
N PRO A 84 -17.45 6.40 -9.20
CA PRO A 84 -17.94 7.47 -10.06
C PRO A 84 -17.14 8.76 -9.80
N GLY A 85 -15.80 8.70 -9.97
CA GLY A 85 -14.86 9.77 -9.71
C GLY A 85 -14.17 9.69 -8.34
N MET A 86 -13.16 10.54 -8.17
CA MET A 86 -12.27 10.58 -7.01
C MET A 86 -13.01 10.76 -5.68
N THR A 87 -13.95 11.72 -5.61
CA THR A 87 -14.68 12.02 -4.38
C THR A 87 -15.50 10.83 -3.88
N ALA A 88 -16.21 10.15 -4.79
CA ALA A 88 -17.01 8.99 -4.43
C ALA A 88 -16.11 7.80 -4.03
N PHE A 89 -14.95 7.65 -4.67
CA PHE A 89 -14.00 6.61 -4.28
C PHE A 89 -13.46 6.84 -2.86
N ILE A 90 -13.07 8.08 -2.52
CA ILE A 90 -12.62 8.44 -1.17
C ILE A 90 -13.74 8.21 -0.14
N ALA A 91 -14.96 8.56 -0.47
CA ALA A 91 -16.11 8.27 0.42
C ALA A 91 -16.26 6.76 0.66
N ARG A 92 -16.05 5.92 -0.37
CA ARG A 92 -16.04 4.45 -0.22
C ARG A 92 -14.87 3.96 0.63
N MET A 93 -13.68 4.56 0.53
CA MET A 93 -12.55 4.23 1.40
C MET A 93 -12.93 4.44 2.87
N ASN A 94 -13.46 5.61 3.21
CA ASN A 94 -13.88 5.92 4.58
C ASN A 94 -15.04 5.03 5.05
N ALA A 95 -16.04 4.80 4.22
CA ALA A 95 -17.14 3.87 4.55
C ALA A 95 -16.63 2.43 4.75
N THR A 96 -15.61 2.01 4.02
CA THR A 96 -15.01 0.69 4.20
C THR A 96 -14.20 0.61 5.49
N ALA A 97 -13.45 1.65 5.83
CA ALA A 97 -12.75 1.74 7.11
C ALA A 97 -13.73 1.56 8.28
N VAL A 98 -14.85 2.27 8.27
CA VAL A 98 -15.91 2.13 9.29
C VAL A 98 -16.42 0.69 9.37
N ARG A 99 -16.76 0.06 8.23
CA ARG A 99 -17.25 -1.33 8.20
C ARG A 99 -16.23 -2.35 8.70
N MET A 100 -14.94 -2.04 8.55
CA MET A 100 -13.84 -2.89 9.03
C MET A 100 -13.49 -2.66 10.50
N GLY A 101 -14.19 -1.72 11.18
CA GLY A 101 -13.88 -1.36 12.57
C GLY A 101 -12.65 -0.47 12.72
N MET A 102 -12.17 0.15 11.65
CA MET A 102 -11.02 1.07 11.66
C MET A 102 -11.48 2.47 12.09
N ALA A 103 -11.85 2.58 13.36
CA ALA A 103 -12.50 3.78 13.92
C ALA A 103 -11.60 5.04 13.96
N HIS A 104 -10.29 4.85 13.91
CA HIS A 104 -9.28 5.90 13.98
C HIS A 104 -8.56 6.11 12.64
N THR A 105 -9.27 5.87 11.54
CA THR A 105 -8.71 5.99 10.18
C THR A 105 -9.53 6.95 9.33
N HIS A 106 -8.87 7.87 8.66
CA HIS A 106 -9.48 8.79 7.71
C HIS A 106 -8.64 8.94 6.44
N PHE A 107 -9.31 8.87 5.29
CA PHE A 107 -8.73 9.01 3.96
C PHE A 107 -9.22 10.30 3.29
N THR A 108 -8.30 11.09 2.75
CA THR A 108 -8.59 12.28 1.93
C THR A 108 -8.12 12.12 0.48
N SER A 109 -7.36 11.07 0.19
CA SER A 109 -6.88 10.75 -1.15
C SER A 109 -6.74 9.23 -1.32
N PRO A 110 -6.67 8.69 -2.55
CA PRO A 110 -6.47 7.27 -2.79
C PRO A 110 -5.01 6.83 -2.63
N ASP A 111 -4.09 7.74 -2.43
CA ASP A 111 -2.64 7.50 -2.43
C ASP A 111 -1.91 7.94 -1.15
N GLY A 112 -2.57 8.73 -0.29
CA GLY A 112 -1.99 9.22 0.96
C GLY A 112 -1.10 10.44 0.80
N LEU A 113 -1.19 11.14 -0.34
CA LEU A 113 -0.53 12.43 -0.50
C LEU A 113 -1.08 13.49 0.48
N PRO A 114 -0.25 14.45 0.90
CA PRO A 114 -0.58 15.40 1.97
C PRO A 114 -1.54 16.50 1.48
N TYR A 115 -2.80 16.12 1.23
CA TYR A 115 -3.85 17.05 0.80
C TYR A 115 -5.14 16.80 1.60
N PRO A 116 -5.83 17.83 2.08
CA PRO A 116 -5.49 19.27 2.03
C PRO A 116 -4.37 19.69 2.98
N THR A 117 -3.98 18.83 3.94
CA THR A 117 -2.87 19.06 4.88
C THR A 117 -2.04 17.80 5.05
N GLY A 118 -0.82 17.91 5.55
CA GLY A 118 0.08 16.77 5.78
C GLY A 118 -0.45 15.71 6.74
N THR A 119 -1.45 16.02 7.54
CA THR A 119 -2.05 15.15 8.55
C THR A 119 -3.51 14.78 8.26
N ALA A 120 -4.06 15.19 7.12
CA ALA A 120 -5.47 14.99 6.81
C ALA A 120 -5.82 13.51 6.57
N THR A 121 -4.88 12.72 6.01
CA THR A 121 -4.99 11.27 5.90
C THR A 121 -4.19 10.64 7.05
N TYR A 122 -4.87 9.90 7.92
CA TYR A 122 -4.27 9.29 9.10
C TYR A 122 -4.87 7.92 9.41
N SER A 123 -4.15 7.15 10.22
CA SER A 123 -4.60 5.88 10.75
C SER A 123 -3.85 5.55 12.05
N THR A 124 -4.15 4.42 12.63
CA THR A 124 -3.40 3.83 13.76
C THR A 124 -2.70 2.54 13.33
N PRO A 125 -1.66 2.11 14.03
CA PRO A 125 -1.09 0.78 13.81
C PRO A 125 -2.13 -0.34 13.90
N SER A 126 -3.06 -0.28 14.84
CA SER A 126 -4.14 -1.27 15.00
C SER A 126 -5.03 -1.35 13.78
N ASP A 127 -5.50 -0.22 13.27
CA ASP A 127 -6.36 -0.15 12.08
C ASP A 127 -5.61 -0.63 10.81
N LEU A 128 -4.33 -0.26 10.67
CA LEU A 128 -3.53 -0.70 9.54
C LEU A 128 -3.22 -2.19 9.56
N LEU A 129 -3.09 -2.81 10.73
CA LEU A 129 -3.01 -4.28 10.84
C LEU A 129 -4.30 -4.94 10.34
N THR A 130 -5.46 -4.39 10.72
CA THR A 130 -6.77 -4.86 10.22
C THR A 130 -6.85 -4.77 8.70
N LEU A 131 -6.41 -3.64 8.13
CA LEU A 131 -6.35 -3.42 6.69
C LEU A 131 -5.39 -4.40 6.00
N GLY A 132 -4.19 -4.56 6.52
CA GLY A 132 -3.17 -5.47 5.99
C GLY A 132 -3.64 -6.92 5.97
N LEU A 133 -4.19 -7.39 7.09
CA LEU A 133 -4.76 -8.75 7.19
C LEU A 133 -5.89 -8.97 6.18
N ALA A 134 -6.74 -7.96 5.92
CA ALA A 134 -7.81 -8.06 4.93
C ALA A 134 -7.27 -8.11 3.50
N ALA A 135 -6.30 -7.27 3.16
CA ALA A 135 -5.69 -7.23 1.83
C ALA A 135 -4.89 -8.51 1.52
N MET A 136 -4.15 -9.03 2.50
CA MET A 136 -3.36 -10.25 2.35
C MET A 136 -4.21 -11.53 2.19
N ARG A 137 -5.53 -11.48 2.37
CA ARG A 137 -6.45 -12.57 2.00
C ARG A 137 -6.59 -12.76 0.49
N TYR A 138 -6.31 -11.73 -0.30
CA TYR A 138 -6.44 -11.81 -1.75
C TYR A 138 -5.13 -12.36 -2.37
N PRO A 139 -5.18 -13.54 -3.06
CA PRO A 139 -3.98 -14.13 -3.65
C PRO A 139 -3.28 -13.21 -4.65
N VAL A 140 -4.05 -12.44 -5.44
CA VAL A 140 -3.51 -11.48 -6.41
C VAL A 140 -2.75 -10.35 -5.70
N PHE A 141 -3.29 -9.84 -4.57
CA PHE A 141 -2.59 -8.82 -3.79
C PHE A 141 -1.25 -9.36 -3.27
N ARG A 142 -1.29 -10.53 -2.63
CA ARG A 142 -0.10 -11.20 -2.12
C ARG A 142 0.96 -11.42 -3.21
N SER A 143 0.54 -11.94 -4.36
CA SER A 143 1.47 -12.20 -5.47
C SER A 143 2.13 -10.93 -6.01
N ILE A 144 1.45 -9.78 -5.94
CA ILE A 144 2.01 -8.50 -6.38
C ILE A 144 3.01 -7.95 -5.35
N VAL A 145 2.61 -7.85 -4.07
CA VAL A 145 3.47 -7.19 -3.06
C VAL A 145 4.73 -7.97 -2.71
N ASP A 146 4.76 -9.27 -2.99
CA ASP A 146 5.91 -10.16 -2.83
C ASP A 146 6.93 -10.06 -3.99
N LEU A 147 6.57 -9.39 -5.09
CA LEU A 147 7.48 -9.19 -6.21
C LEU A 147 8.57 -8.18 -5.86
N ARG A 148 9.82 -8.49 -6.21
CA ARG A 148 10.92 -7.54 -6.17
C ARG A 148 10.79 -6.46 -7.24
N PHE A 149 10.30 -6.85 -8.42
CA PHE A 149 9.99 -5.98 -9.54
C PHE A 149 8.91 -6.60 -10.42
N TYR A 150 8.28 -5.78 -11.24
CA TYR A 150 7.35 -6.22 -12.27
C TYR A 150 7.77 -5.63 -13.62
N HIS A 151 7.96 -6.49 -14.62
CA HIS A 151 8.22 -6.10 -15.99
C HIS A 151 6.97 -6.35 -16.85
N LEU A 152 6.42 -5.28 -17.38
CA LEU A 152 5.35 -5.32 -18.37
C LEU A 152 5.96 -5.02 -19.75
N PRO A 153 6.14 -6.03 -20.64
CA PRO A 153 6.65 -5.79 -21.97
C PRO A 153 5.66 -4.93 -22.77
N LYS A 154 6.15 -4.27 -23.82
CA LYS A 154 5.28 -3.52 -24.74
C LYS A 154 4.19 -4.45 -25.28
N GLY A 155 2.94 -4.03 -25.21
CA GLY A 155 1.78 -4.79 -25.64
C GLY A 155 0.80 -3.97 -26.46
N HIS A 156 -0.36 -4.58 -26.74
CA HIS A 156 -1.47 -3.89 -27.37
C HIS A 156 -1.98 -2.78 -26.46
N GLY A 157 -1.94 -1.54 -26.93
CA GLY A 157 -2.51 -0.40 -26.22
C GLY A 157 -1.66 0.21 -25.12
N HIS A 158 -0.46 -0.32 -24.82
CA HIS A 158 0.42 0.25 -23.81
C HIS A 158 1.90 0.14 -24.16
N HIS A 159 2.70 1.02 -23.54
CA HIS A 159 4.15 0.99 -23.57
C HIS A 159 4.71 -0.12 -22.68
N GLN A 160 6.03 -0.33 -22.76
CA GLN A 160 6.76 -1.16 -21.81
C GLN A 160 6.90 -0.42 -20.48
N TYR A 161 6.79 -1.16 -19.38
CA TYR A 161 7.00 -0.65 -18.03
C TYR A 161 7.90 -1.57 -17.21
N TRP A 162 8.63 -0.98 -16.28
CA TRP A 162 9.42 -1.65 -15.27
C TRP A 162 9.18 -0.98 -13.94
N TRP A 163 8.73 -1.73 -12.94
CA TRP A 163 8.41 -1.21 -11.63
C TRP A 163 9.12 -2.00 -10.55
N ASP A 164 10.06 -1.36 -9.86
CA ASP A 164 10.73 -1.93 -8.69
C ASP A 164 9.84 -1.77 -7.45
N ASN A 165 9.96 -2.74 -6.55
CA ASN A 165 9.28 -2.66 -5.25
C ASN A 165 10.06 -1.74 -4.32
N THR A 166 9.37 -0.76 -3.74
CA THR A 166 9.94 0.17 -2.76
C THR A 166 10.14 -0.45 -1.37
N ASP A 167 9.61 -1.67 -1.12
CA ASP A 167 9.83 -2.37 0.15
C ASP A 167 11.22 -3.00 0.20
N GLY A 168 12.11 -2.37 0.96
CA GLY A 168 13.50 -2.82 1.14
C GLY A 168 13.65 -4.17 1.85
N LEU A 169 12.59 -4.73 2.44
CA LEU A 169 12.63 -6.08 3.02
C LEU A 169 12.54 -7.17 1.95
N ILE A 170 11.89 -6.88 0.83
CA ILE A 170 11.72 -7.86 -0.26
C ILE A 170 13.08 -8.18 -0.89
N GLY A 171 13.47 -9.45 -0.77
CA GLY A 171 14.76 -9.95 -1.26
C GLY A 171 15.96 -9.67 -0.34
N SER A 172 15.79 -8.92 0.77
CA SER A 172 16.85 -8.70 1.77
C SER A 172 16.56 -9.42 3.10
N TYR A 173 15.30 -9.47 3.53
CA TYR A 173 14.90 -10.13 4.76
C TYR A 173 14.25 -11.49 4.45
N SER A 174 14.82 -12.56 4.99
CA SER A 174 14.33 -13.93 4.75
C SER A 174 12.87 -14.08 5.18
N GLY A 175 12.01 -14.51 4.25
CA GLY A 175 10.59 -14.72 4.47
C GLY A 175 9.73 -13.45 4.38
N ALA A 176 10.28 -12.28 4.02
CA ALA A 176 9.48 -11.08 3.75
C ALA A 176 8.50 -11.33 2.60
N MET A 177 7.25 -10.83 2.75
CA MET A 177 6.13 -11.03 1.81
C MET A 177 5.44 -9.70 1.44
N GLY A 178 6.05 -8.57 1.70
CA GLY A 178 5.50 -7.23 1.46
C GLY A 178 5.27 -6.52 2.78
N ILE A 179 4.46 -5.46 2.83
CA ILE A 179 3.25 -5.13 2.04
C ILE A 179 3.38 -3.78 1.34
N LYS A 180 3.57 -2.67 2.11
CA LYS A 180 3.61 -1.33 1.51
C LYS A 180 4.40 -0.33 2.33
N THR A 181 5.30 0.37 1.68
CA THR A 181 6.04 1.53 2.19
C THR A 181 5.21 2.82 2.10
N GLY A 182 5.59 3.82 2.87
CA GLY A 182 5.09 5.18 2.74
C GLY A 182 6.09 6.19 3.25
N TYR A 183 6.15 7.35 2.61
CA TYR A 183 6.91 8.50 3.07
C TYR A 183 6.23 9.80 2.68
N THR A 184 6.13 10.71 3.59
CA THR A 184 5.96 12.16 3.42
C THR A 184 6.69 12.85 4.58
N ASP A 185 6.95 14.14 4.46
CA ASP A 185 7.61 14.88 5.56
C ASP A 185 6.82 14.81 6.87
N ALA A 186 5.50 14.81 6.82
CA ALA A 186 4.64 14.69 7.99
C ALA A 186 4.57 13.25 8.54
N ALA A 187 4.51 12.25 7.67
CA ALA A 187 4.39 10.85 8.05
C ALA A 187 5.74 10.21 8.43
N ARG A 188 6.84 10.75 7.92
CA ARG A 188 8.16 10.11 7.97
C ARG A 188 8.12 8.75 7.27
N HIS A 189 9.07 7.84 7.58
CA HIS A 189 9.04 6.50 6.99
C HIS A 189 7.97 5.63 7.67
N CYS A 190 7.09 5.07 6.86
CA CYS A 190 6.03 4.14 7.25
C CYS A 190 6.21 2.83 6.49
N LEU A 191 5.89 1.71 7.14
CA LEU A 191 5.88 0.39 6.52
C LEU A 191 4.83 -0.49 7.18
N LEU A 192 3.90 -0.99 6.39
CA LEU A 192 3.08 -2.14 6.72
C LEU A 192 3.77 -3.36 6.10
N PHE A 193 4.11 -4.37 6.91
CA PHE A 193 4.94 -5.48 6.49
C PHE A 193 4.41 -6.83 6.97
N GLU A 194 4.73 -7.88 6.22
CA GLU A 194 4.49 -9.28 6.60
C GLU A 194 5.72 -10.12 6.29
N ALA A 195 6.00 -11.10 7.15
CA ALA A 195 7.03 -12.10 6.91
C ALA A 195 6.62 -13.46 7.48
N ALA A 196 7.02 -14.55 6.79
CA ALA A 196 6.75 -15.92 7.21
C ALA A 196 8.05 -16.72 7.34
N ARG A 197 8.21 -17.42 8.48
CA ARG A 197 9.34 -18.32 8.77
C ARG A 197 8.87 -19.51 9.59
N ASN A 198 9.32 -20.70 9.24
CA ASN A 198 9.10 -21.93 10.03
C ASN A 198 7.61 -22.13 10.40
N GLY A 199 6.70 -21.91 9.44
CA GLY A 199 5.26 -22.06 9.64
C GLY A 199 4.59 -20.93 10.45
N ARG A 200 5.31 -19.89 10.83
CA ARG A 200 4.78 -18.70 11.53
C ARG A 200 4.76 -17.52 10.61
N THR A 201 3.66 -16.80 10.59
CA THR A 201 3.52 -15.52 9.87
C THR A 201 3.38 -14.38 10.88
N LEU A 202 4.14 -13.33 10.69
CA LEU A 202 4.08 -12.10 11.47
C LEU A 202 3.71 -10.94 10.54
N ILE A 203 2.74 -10.15 10.99
CA ILE A 203 2.40 -8.88 10.34
C ILE A 203 2.68 -7.75 11.32
N GLY A 204 3.17 -6.63 10.82
CA GLY A 204 3.52 -5.48 11.66
C GLY A 204 3.42 -4.15 10.92
N VAL A 205 3.44 -3.08 11.70
CA VAL A 205 3.34 -1.71 11.22
C VAL A 205 4.38 -0.85 11.91
N VAL A 206 5.09 -0.07 11.11
CA VAL A 206 5.96 1.02 11.56
C VAL A 206 5.37 2.33 11.02
N LEU A 207 5.15 3.31 11.89
CA LEU A 207 4.73 4.67 11.52
C LEU A 207 5.67 5.69 12.14
N GLY A 208 6.17 6.59 11.31
CA GLY A 208 6.96 7.74 11.78
C GLY A 208 8.43 7.42 12.11
N SER A 209 9.06 6.43 11.48
CA SER A 209 10.50 6.23 11.64
C SER A 209 11.26 7.48 11.20
N PRO A 210 12.27 7.90 11.97
CA PRO A 210 13.02 9.12 11.68
C PRO A 210 13.72 9.03 10.31
N PRO A 211 13.94 10.16 9.62
CA PRO A 211 14.54 10.19 8.29
C PRO A 211 16.09 10.03 8.36
N THR A 212 16.56 9.01 9.05
CA THR A 212 18.01 8.69 9.17
C THR A 212 18.56 8.00 7.92
N GLY A 213 17.71 7.81 6.89
CA GLY A 213 18.04 7.20 5.61
C GLY A 213 16.80 6.57 4.99
N VAL A 214 16.86 6.30 3.68
CA VAL A 214 15.73 5.71 2.91
C VAL A 214 15.28 4.35 3.44
N ALA A 215 16.12 3.64 4.18
CA ALA A 215 15.84 2.32 4.73
C ALA A 215 15.30 2.36 6.17
N ALA A 216 15.06 3.51 6.78
CA ALA A 216 14.72 3.61 8.21
C ALA A 216 13.49 2.77 8.59
N GLY A 217 12.42 2.83 7.80
CA GLY A 217 11.22 2.02 8.02
C GLY A 217 11.49 0.52 7.96
N SER A 218 12.28 0.06 6.98
CA SER A 218 12.65 -1.36 6.82
C SER A 218 13.55 -1.82 7.96
N GLN A 219 14.50 -1.00 8.42
CA GLN A 219 15.37 -1.33 9.57
C GLN A 219 14.57 -1.50 10.87
N ASP A 220 13.58 -0.65 11.12
CA ASP A 220 12.74 -0.79 12.30
C ASP A 220 11.81 -2.00 12.20
N ALA A 221 11.27 -2.28 11.02
CA ALA A 221 10.48 -3.49 10.75
C ALA A 221 11.33 -4.77 10.94
N GLU A 222 12.58 -4.78 10.47
CA GLU A 222 13.52 -5.89 10.68
C GLU A 222 13.76 -6.18 12.16
N LYS A 223 13.98 -5.15 12.99
CA LYS A 223 14.12 -5.30 14.45
C LYS A 223 12.88 -5.93 15.06
N MET A 224 11.68 -5.47 14.64
CA MET A 224 10.40 -6.01 15.12
C MET A 224 10.19 -7.46 14.70
N LEU A 225 10.51 -7.82 13.45
CA LEU A 225 10.41 -9.17 12.93
C LEU A 225 11.40 -10.11 13.65
N ASN A 226 12.65 -9.68 13.84
CA ASN A 226 13.65 -10.46 14.56
C ASN A 226 13.21 -10.75 16.02
N TRP A 227 12.71 -9.73 16.70
CA TRP A 227 12.13 -9.92 18.03
C TRP A 227 10.90 -10.86 18.00
N GLY A 228 9.96 -10.65 17.09
CA GLY A 228 8.75 -11.46 17.00
C GLY A 228 9.04 -12.94 16.69
N PHE A 229 9.99 -13.25 15.80
CA PHE A 229 10.36 -14.63 15.49
C PHE A 229 11.14 -15.33 16.63
N GLN A 230 11.79 -14.56 17.53
CA GLN A 230 12.44 -15.10 18.72
C GLN A 230 11.45 -15.46 19.85
N LEU A 231 10.24 -14.87 19.84
CA LEU A 231 9.21 -15.20 20.84
C LEU A 231 8.72 -16.63 20.60
N HIS A 232 8.86 -17.50 21.59
CA HIS A 232 8.19 -18.81 21.57
C HIS A 232 6.71 -18.61 21.87
N PRO A 233 5.81 -19.30 21.18
CA PRO A 233 4.42 -19.35 21.60
C PRO A 233 4.41 -19.90 23.02
N ARG A 234 3.72 -19.22 23.95
CA ARG A 234 3.48 -19.79 25.27
C ARG A 234 2.80 -21.14 25.07
N ALA A 235 3.35 -22.19 25.67
CA ALA A 235 2.65 -23.48 25.73
C ALA A 235 1.22 -23.24 26.25
N PRO A 236 0.20 -23.92 25.69
CA PRO A 236 -1.14 -23.81 26.22
C PRO A 236 -1.08 -24.13 27.73
N VAL A 237 -1.67 -23.26 28.57
CA VAL A 237 -1.80 -23.50 30.00
C VAL A 237 -2.62 -24.78 30.14
N PRO A 238 -2.13 -25.84 30.81
CA PRO A 238 -2.94 -27.03 31.06
C PRO A 238 -4.16 -26.58 31.87
N GLY A 239 -5.37 -26.85 31.34
CA GLY A 239 -6.63 -26.60 32.04
C GLY A 239 -6.83 -27.56 33.24
#